data_b8e78a50e341791d6a2d68178ca5349d
#
_entry.id   b8e78a50e341791d6a2d68178ca5349d
#
_cell.length_a   1.000
_cell.length_b   1.000
_cell.length_c   1.000
_cell.angle_alpha   90.00
_cell.angle_beta   90.00
_cell.angle_gamma   90.00
#
_symmetry.space_group_name_H-M   'P 1'
#
loop_
_entity.id
_entity.type
_entity.pdbx_description
1 polymer ?
#
loop_
_entity_poly.entity_id
_entity_poly.type
_entity_poly.pdbx_seq_one_letter_code
_entity_poly.pdbx_strand_id
1 'polypeptide(L)'
;MERWATFDCYGTLIDWNGGIGRVLERLFGAARGGELLHTYHELEPQIQREDPGSSYRDVMAIALARLGAPADEEDALARSLPEWDPFPEAPAALEEAKAGGWRLAVLSNTDRDLLDASLTRMGVEFDRTVVASEIGSYKPSPAHWDEFFAQSGADREQHAHVAASLFHDIAPASALGLRTIWINRLGEEAEPQPDVELRSLAGLAESLDALVA
;
A
#
# COMPACT_ATOMS: atom_id res chain seq x y z
N MET A 1 8.98 14.62 21.30
CA MET A 1 9.14 14.71 19.84
C MET A 1 7.91 14.08 19.20
N GLU A 2 7.50 14.54 18.01
CA GLU A 2 6.36 13.92 17.30
C GLU A 2 6.76 12.55 16.79
N ARG A 3 5.92 11.52 17.01
CA ARG A 3 6.13 10.16 16.50
C ARG A 3 5.29 9.97 15.25
N TRP A 4 5.87 9.36 14.23
CA TRP A 4 5.24 9.16 12.95
C TRP A 4 5.22 7.69 12.53
N ALA A 5 4.06 7.24 12.08
CA ALA A 5 3.90 5.97 11.38
C ALA A 5 3.50 6.24 9.92
N THR A 6 4.31 5.79 8.97
CA THR A 6 3.93 5.82 7.56
C THR A 6 3.42 4.45 7.13
N PHE A 7 2.39 4.44 6.29
CA PHE A 7 1.71 3.23 5.84
C PHE A 7 1.72 3.13 4.32
N ASP A 8 1.96 1.95 3.80
CA ASP A 8 1.43 1.60 2.49
C ASP A 8 -0.10 1.47 2.57
N CYS A 9 -0.79 1.57 1.43
CA CYS A 9 -2.25 1.53 1.38
C CYS A 9 -2.79 0.16 0.95
N TYR A 10 -2.53 -0.22 -0.30
CA TYR A 10 -3.16 -1.38 -0.93
C TYR A 10 -2.43 -2.68 -0.60
N GLY A 11 -3.15 -3.63 0.01
CA GLY A 11 -2.58 -4.85 0.60
C GLY A 11 -2.25 -4.69 2.09
N THR A 12 -2.03 -3.46 2.55
CA THR A 12 -1.73 -3.13 3.96
C THR A 12 -3.00 -2.70 4.71
N LEU A 13 -3.64 -1.64 4.25
CA LEU A 13 -4.85 -1.04 4.83
C LEU A 13 -6.13 -1.46 4.10
N ILE A 14 -6.08 -1.53 2.77
CA ILE A 14 -7.18 -1.89 1.87
C ILE A 14 -6.95 -3.30 1.31
N ASP A 15 -8.00 -4.12 1.26
CA ASP A 15 -7.97 -5.47 0.69
C ASP A 15 -7.82 -5.43 -0.85
N TRP A 16 -6.57 -5.20 -1.27
CA TRP A 16 -6.16 -5.11 -2.66
C TRP A 16 -6.41 -6.42 -3.43
N ASN A 17 -6.01 -7.55 -2.85
CA ASN A 17 -6.21 -8.87 -3.46
C ASN A 17 -7.68 -9.20 -3.65
N GLY A 18 -8.52 -8.93 -2.65
CA GLY A 18 -9.96 -9.11 -2.77
C GLY A 18 -10.58 -8.17 -3.79
N GLY A 19 -10.12 -6.91 -3.86
CA GLY A 19 -10.56 -5.94 -4.84
C GLY A 19 -10.30 -6.38 -6.28
N ILE A 20 -9.04 -6.69 -6.60
CA ILE A 20 -8.62 -7.17 -7.92
C ILE A 20 -9.28 -8.52 -8.24
N GLY A 21 -9.26 -9.46 -7.29
CA GLY A 21 -9.84 -10.78 -7.46
C GLY A 21 -11.30 -10.73 -7.92
N ARG A 22 -12.12 -9.90 -7.28
CA ARG A 22 -13.54 -9.73 -7.68
C ARG A 22 -13.69 -9.26 -9.13
N VAL A 23 -12.85 -8.36 -9.61
CA VAL A 23 -12.88 -7.89 -11.00
C VAL A 23 -12.44 -9.00 -11.95
N LEU A 24 -11.35 -9.70 -11.64
CA LEU A 24 -10.85 -10.80 -12.48
C LEU A 24 -11.85 -11.95 -12.54
N GLU A 25 -12.48 -12.32 -11.42
CA GLU A 25 -13.53 -13.35 -11.39
C GLU A 25 -14.75 -12.95 -12.22
N ARG A 26 -15.16 -11.68 -12.16
CA ARG A 26 -16.25 -11.16 -12.98
C ARG A 26 -15.93 -11.22 -14.48
N LEU A 27 -14.72 -10.86 -14.87
CA LEU A 27 -14.30 -10.79 -16.28
C LEU A 27 -13.99 -12.17 -16.87
N PHE A 28 -13.36 -13.05 -16.11
CA PHE A 28 -12.78 -14.30 -16.62
C PHE A 28 -13.39 -15.59 -16.02
N GLY A 29 -14.32 -15.44 -15.06
CA GLY A 29 -14.89 -16.53 -14.29
C GLY A 29 -14.03 -16.93 -13.07
N ALA A 30 -14.66 -17.50 -12.05
CA ALA A 30 -14.03 -17.74 -10.74
C ALA A 30 -12.73 -18.53 -10.78
N ALA A 31 -12.69 -19.65 -11.52
CA ALA A 31 -11.49 -20.50 -11.60
C ALA A 31 -10.30 -19.76 -12.22
N ARG A 32 -10.51 -19.08 -13.34
CA ARG A 32 -9.46 -18.37 -14.07
C ARG A 32 -9.08 -17.07 -13.38
N GLY A 33 -10.02 -16.38 -12.72
CA GLY A 33 -9.75 -15.15 -11.99
C GLY A 33 -8.71 -15.31 -10.88
N GLY A 34 -8.77 -16.41 -10.12
CA GLY A 34 -7.78 -16.73 -9.10
C GLY A 34 -6.38 -16.97 -9.65
N GLU A 35 -6.27 -17.66 -10.80
CA GLU A 35 -4.98 -17.88 -11.48
C GLU A 35 -4.41 -16.53 -12.00
N LEU A 36 -5.27 -15.70 -12.59
CA LEU A 36 -4.87 -14.41 -13.15
C LEU A 36 -4.46 -13.39 -12.10
N LEU A 37 -4.90 -13.50 -10.85
CA LEU A 37 -4.45 -12.64 -9.76
C LEU A 37 -2.93 -12.77 -9.55
N HIS A 38 -2.41 -13.99 -9.58
CA HIS A 38 -0.96 -14.19 -9.49
C HIS A 38 -0.21 -13.53 -10.67
N THR A 39 -0.72 -13.73 -11.90
CA THR A 39 -0.14 -13.09 -13.09
C THR A 39 -0.22 -11.54 -13.01
N TYR A 40 -1.31 -11.00 -12.44
CA TYR A 40 -1.44 -9.57 -12.22
C TYR A 40 -0.32 -9.02 -11.31
N HIS A 41 0.00 -9.73 -10.22
CA HIS A 41 1.07 -9.35 -9.30
C HIS A 41 2.46 -9.30 -9.97
N GLU A 42 2.68 -10.11 -11.00
CA GLU A 42 3.92 -10.07 -11.79
C GLU A 42 3.93 -8.92 -12.81
N LEU A 43 2.77 -8.67 -13.44
CA LEU A 43 2.62 -7.65 -14.49
C LEU A 43 2.71 -6.22 -13.95
N GLU A 44 2.07 -5.93 -12.82
CA GLU A 44 1.98 -4.57 -12.29
C GLU A 44 3.36 -3.93 -12.08
N PRO A 45 4.30 -4.51 -11.30
CA PRO A 45 5.62 -3.92 -11.13
C PRO A 45 6.45 -3.92 -12.41
N GLN A 46 6.18 -4.83 -13.36
CA GLN A 46 6.82 -4.79 -14.68
C GLN A 46 6.37 -3.56 -15.47
N ILE A 47 5.07 -3.28 -15.52
CA ILE A 47 4.50 -2.13 -16.24
C ILE A 47 5.02 -0.81 -15.63
N GLN A 48 5.05 -0.72 -14.30
CA GLN A 48 5.59 0.45 -13.59
C GLN A 48 7.08 0.70 -13.93
N ARG A 49 7.87 -0.36 -14.15
CA ARG A 49 9.27 -0.23 -14.59
C ARG A 49 9.41 0.16 -16.06
N GLU A 50 8.51 -0.32 -16.93
CA GLU A 50 8.51 -0.03 -18.35
C GLU A 50 8.15 1.45 -18.61
N ASP A 51 7.20 1.99 -17.85
CA ASP A 51 6.78 3.39 -17.91
C ASP A 51 6.57 3.98 -16.51
N PRO A 52 7.63 4.46 -15.86
CA PRO A 52 7.53 5.04 -14.52
C PRO A 52 6.68 6.32 -14.43
N GLY A 53 6.37 6.94 -15.57
CA GLY A 53 5.53 8.14 -15.67
C GLY A 53 4.05 7.87 -15.84
N SER A 54 3.63 6.61 -16.07
CA SER A 54 2.23 6.23 -16.20
C SER A 54 1.46 6.49 -14.89
N SER A 55 0.18 6.85 -15.01
CA SER A 55 -0.73 6.85 -13.86
C SER A 55 -1.01 5.41 -13.40
N TYR A 56 -1.44 5.24 -12.14
CA TYR A 56 -1.80 3.91 -11.65
C TYR A 56 -3.04 3.35 -12.39
N ARG A 57 -3.94 4.22 -12.85
CA ARG A 57 -5.05 3.84 -13.74
C ARG A 57 -4.56 3.21 -15.03
N ASP A 58 -3.55 3.82 -15.65
CA ASP A 58 -2.98 3.28 -16.89
C ASP A 58 -2.26 1.95 -16.64
N VAL A 59 -1.54 1.82 -15.52
CA VAL A 59 -0.91 0.56 -15.11
C VAL A 59 -1.97 -0.55 -14.99
N MET A 60 -3.08 -0.27 -14.29
CA MET A 60 -4.18 -1.23 -14.14
C MET A 60 -4.83 -1.59 -15.48
N ALA A 61 -5.04 -0.60 -16.37
CA ALA A 61 -5.63 -0.82 -17.69
C ALA A 61 -4.71 -1.67 -18.58
N ILE A 62 -3.42 -1.35 -18.62
CA ILE A 62 -2.42 -2.12 -19.36
C ILE A 62 -2.35 -3.56 -18.83
N ALA A 63 -2.39 -3.75 -17.51
CA ALA A 63 -2.38 -5.07 -16.91
C ALA A 63 -3.62 -5.88 -17.33
N LEU A 64 -4.83 -5.30 -17.27
CA LEU A 64 -6.05 -5.97 -17.73
C LEU A 64 -6.00 -6.31 -19.21
N ALA A 65 -5.52 -5.41 -20.07
CA ALA A 65 -5.33 -5.66 -21.49
C ALA A 65 -4.36 -6.84 -21.74
N ARG A 66 -3.23 -6.90 -21.03
CA ARG A 66 -2.26 -8.02 -21.12
C ARG A 66 -2.85 -9.35 -20.62
N LEU A 67 -3.78 -9.32 -19.68
CA LEU A 67 -4.52 -10.49 -19.21
C LEU A 67 -5.61 -10.93 -20.20
N GLY A 68 -5.91 -10.11 -21.23
CA GLY A 68 -6.89 -10.40 -22.27
C GLY A 68 -8.31 -9.94 -21.92
N ALA A 69 -8.45 -8.90 -21.13
CA ALA A 69 -9.75 -8.26 -20.89
C ALA A 69 -10.30 -7.65 -22.18
N PRO A 70 -11.63 -7.60 -22.38
CA PRO A 70 -12.26 -6.85 -23.46
C PRO A 70 -11.87 -5.36 -23.39
N ALA A 71 -11.73 -4.71 -24.57
CA ALA A 71 -11.27 -3.32 -24.64
C ALA A 71 -12.18 -2.31 -23.89
N ASP A 72 -13.47 -2.61 -23.77
CA ASP A 72 -14.45 -1.82 -23.02
C ASP A 72 -14.42 -2.09 -21.49
N GLU A 73 -13.58 -3.00 -21.04
CA GLU A 73 -13.40 -3.38 -19.63
C GLU A 73 -11.97 -3.13 -19.10
N GLU A 74 -11.07 -2.57 -19.90
CA GLU A 74 -9.68 -2.32 -19.48
C GLU A 74 -9.58 -1.36 -18.28
N ASP A 75 -10.53 -0.48 -18.07
CA ASP A 75 -10.59 0.43 -16.92
C ASP A 75 -11.34 -0.14 -15.69
N ALA A 76 -11.77 -1.41 -15.74
CA ALA A 76 -12.63 -2.02 -14.72
C ALA A 76 -12.02 -2.02 -13.32
N LEU A 77 -10.70 -2.20 -13.19
CA LEU A 77 -10.01 -2.12 -11.90
C LEU A 77 -10.08 -0.70 -11.33
N ALA A 78 -9.71 0.31 -12.13
CA ALA A 78 -9.71 1.70 -11.69
C ALA A 78 -11.12 2.19 -11.31
N ARG A 79 -12.16 1.77 -12.05
CA ARG A 79 -13.56 2.06 -11.71
C ARG A 79 -14.01 1.42 -10.40
N SER A 80 -13.53 0.23 -10.09
CA SER A 80 -13.93 -0.53 -8.90
C SER A 80 -13.16 -0.16 -7.63
N LEU A 81 -11.95 0.39 -7.77
CA LEU A 81 -11.03 0.65 -6.66
C LEU A 81 -11.66 1.51 -5.54
N PRO A 82 -12.45 2.55 -5.80
CA PRO A 82 -13.11 3.31 -4.76
C PRO A 82 -14.06 2.49 -3.86
N GLU A 83 -14.45 1.30 -4.31
CA GLU A 83 -15.36 0.39 -3.58
C GLU A 83 -14.61 -0.72 -2.82
N TRP A 84 -13.28 -0.78 -2.91
CA TRP A 84 -12.51 -1.80 -2.20
C TRP A 84 -12.52 -1.55 -0.70
N ASP A 85 -12.79 -2.60 0.07
CA ASP A 85 -12.95 -2.49 1.50
C ASP A 85 -11.60 -2.40 2.22
N PRO A 86 -11.52 -1.61 3.30
CA PRO A 86 -10.41 -1.72 4.24
C PRO A 86 -10.43 -3.10 4.91
N PHE A 87 -9.26 -3.58 5.32
CA PHE A 87 -9.22 -4.73 6.21
C PHE A 87 -10.01 -4.42 7.48
N PRO A 88 -10.81 -5.37 8.01
CA PRO A 88 -11.75 -5.08 9.10
C PRO A 88 -11.13 -4.47 10.35
N GLU A 89 -9.89 -4.83 10.64
CA GLU A 89 -9.15 -4.32 11.81
C GLU A 89 -8.47 -2.97 11.57
N ALA A 90 -8.30 -2.53 10.30
CA ALA A 90 -7.48 -1.38 9.97
C ALA A 90 -7.99 -0.07 10.59
N PRO A 91 -9.27 0.31 10.51
CA PRO A 91 -9.73 1.56 11.11
C PRO A 91 -9.48 1.62 12.62
N ALA A 92 -9.78 0.53 13.34
CA ALA A 92 -9.60 0.49 14.79
C ALA A 92 -8.12 0.56 15.20
N ALA A 93 -7.23 -0.15 14.49
CA ALA A 93 -5.79 -0.13 14.76
C ALA A 93 -5.17 1.25 14.51
N LEU A 94 -5.61 1.95 13.46
CA LEU A 94 -5.16 3.30 13.15
C LEU A 94 -5.63 4.32 14.21
N GLU A 95 -6.90 4.24 14.64
CA GLU A 95 -7.41 5.11 15.70
C GLU A 95 -6.72 4.85 17.05
N GLU A 96 -6.39 3.60 17.37
CA GLU A 96 -5.61 3.24 18.55
C GLU A 96 -4.20 3.85 18.50
N ALA A 97 -3.51 3.77 17.36
CA ALA A 97 -2.20 4.41 17.18
C ALA A 97 -2.30 5.95 17.35
N LYS A 98 -3.32 6.59 16.77
CA LYS A 98 -3.57 8.05 16.96
C LYS A 98 -3.81 8.39 18.43
N ALA A 99 -4.62 7.60 19.13
CA ALA A 99 -4.86 7.78 20.57
C ALA A 99 -3.59 7.62 21.40
N GLY A 100 -2.64 6.79 20.95
CA GLY A 100 -1.29 6.64 21.50
C GLY A 100 -0.35 7.83 21.17
N GLY A 101 -0.81 8.83 20.42
CA GLY A 101 -0.04 10.03 20.06
C GLY A 101 0.82 9.88 18.80
N TRP A 102 0.55 8.89 17.96
CA TRP A 102 1.18 8.75 16.64
C TRP A 102 0.50 9.64 15.62
N ARG A 103 1.31 10.30 14.80
CA ARG A 103 0.87 10.94 13.56
C ARG A 103 0.94 9.92 12.43
N LEU A 104 -0.07 9.92 11.57
CA LEU A 104 -0.22 8.92 10.52
C LEU A 104 0.00 9.55 9.14
N ALA A 105 0.74 8.84 8.28
CA ALA A 105 0.88 9.23 6.88
C ALA A 105 0.72 8.00 5.95
N VAL A 106 0.23 8.24 4.72
CA VAL A 106 0.15 7.19 3.69
C VAL A 106 1.16 7.48 2.58
N LEU A 107 1.93 6.47 2.20
CA LEU A 107 2.87 6.47 1.06
C LEU A 107 2.40 5.41 0.06
N SER A 108 1.80 5.81 -1.06
CA SER A 108 1.12 4.85 -1.96
C SER A 108 1.50 5.00 -3.42
N ASN A 109 1.69 3.85 -4.06
CA ASN A 109 1.91 3.72 -5.51
C ASN A 109 0.59 3.88 -6.28
N THR A 110 -0.09 5.04 -6.13
CA THR A 110 -1.41 5.26 -6.72
C THR A 110 -1.62 6.69 -7.20
N ASP A 111 -2.79 6.95 -7.75
CA ASP A 111 -3.25 8.29 -8.13
C ASP A 111 -3.96 8.97 -6.95
N ARG A 112 -3.90 10.30 -6.88
CA ARG A 112 -4.45 11.11 -5.80
C ARG A 112 -5.93 10.81 -5.53
N ASP A 113 -6.75 10.87 -6.54
CA ASP A 113 -8.19 10.70 -6.40
C ASP A 113 -8.60 9.27 -6.00
N LEU A 114 -7.83 8.26 -6.42
CA LEU A 114 -8.02 6.87 -5.99
C LEU A 114 -7.68 6.69 -4.50
N LEU A 115 -6.57 7.29 -4.05
CA LEU A 115 -6.24 7.29 -2.63
C LEU A 115 -7.30 8.00 -1.80
N ASP A 116 -7.72 9.20 -2.21
CA ASP A 116 -8.72 10.00 -1.48
C ASP A 116 -10.04 9.24 -1.31
N ALA A 117 -10.48 8.50 -2.34
CA ALA A 117 -11.65 7.63 -2.25
C ALA A 117 -11.46 6.50 -1.24
N SER A 118 -10.30 5.84 -1.24
CA SER A 118 -9.97 4.77 -0.31
C SER A 118 -9.90 5.27 1.14
N LEU A 119 -9.28 6.44 1.38
CA LEU A 119 -9.20 7.05 2.71
C LEU A 119 -10.56 7.51 3.22
N THR A 120 -11.42 8.03 2.33
CA THR A 120 -12.82 8.35 2.67
C THR A 120 -13.55 7.11 3.16
N ARG A 121 -13.36 5.98 2.48
CA ARG A 121 -13.97 4.69 2.86
C ARG A 121 -13.37 4.13 4.16
N MET A 122 -12.08 4.34 4.40
CA MET A 122 -11.38 4.00 5.65
C MET A 122 -11.99 4.73 6.85
N GLY A 123 -12.39 5.99 6.68
CA GLY A 123 -12.99 6.82 7.72
C GLY A 123 -12.01 7.28 8.81
N VAL A 124 -10.71 7.14 8.59
CA VAL A 124 -9.64 7.60 9.48
C VAL A 124 -8.86 8.71 8.79
N GLU A 125 -8.64 9.82 9.49
CA GLU A 125 -7.85 10.93 8.97
C GLU A 125 -6.35 10.67 9.10
N PHE A 126 -5.62 10.99 8.03
CA PHE A 126 -4.16 10.97 7.99
C PHE A 126 -3.59 12.39 7.96
N ASP A 127 -2.48 12.60 8.65
CA ASP A 127 -1.82 13.92 8.74
C ASP A 127 -1.09 14.27 7.44
N ARG A 128 -0.62 13.27 6.68
CA ARG A 128 0.07 13.43 5.39
C ARG A 128 -0.24 12.27 4.46
N THR A 129 -0.15 12.56 3.17
CA THR A 129 -0.25 11.56 2.11
C THR A 129 0.74 11.89 1.00
N VAL A 130 1.44 10.87 0.50
CA VAL A 130 2.34 10.96 -0.66
C VAL A 130 1.91 9.90 -1.67
N VAL A 131 1.67 10.31 -2.91
CA VAL A 131 1.21 9.42 -3.99
C VAL A 131 2.12 9.49 -5.19
N ALA A 132 2.27 8.36 -5.88
CA ALA A 132 3.13 8.22 -7.05
C ALA A 132 2.81 9.24 -8.14
N SER A 133 1.53 9.51 -8.41
CA SER A 133 1.11 10.46 -9.46
C SER A 133 1.54 11.91 -9.22
N GLU A 134 1.80 12.31 -7.98
CA GLU A 134 2.24 13.67 -7.66
C GLU A 134 3.77 13.81 -7.66
N ILE A 135 4.48 12.76 -7.25
CA ILE A 135 5.94 12.77 -7.17
C ILE A 135 6.62 12.19 -8.43
N GLY A 136 5.83 11.62 -9.36
CA GLY A 136 6.35 11.02 -10.61
C GLY A 136 7.25 9.81 -10.38
N SER A 137 7.00 9.02 -9.32
CA SER A 137 7.84 7.89 -8.96
C SER A 137 7.06 6.82 -8.22
N TYR A 138 7.35 5.56 -8.50
CA TYR A 138 6.82 4.38 -7.81
C TYR A 138 7.82 3.82 -6.79
N LYS A 139 7.34 3.33 -5.65
CA LYS A 139 8.12 2.42 -4.78
C LYS A 139 8.49 1.18 -5.61
N PRO A 140 9.68 0.63 -5.48
CA PRO A 140 10.64 0.74 -4.39
C PRO A 140 11.62 1.93 -4.48
N SER A 141 11.42 2.91 -5.38
CA SER A 141 12.21 4.15 -5.34
C SER A 141 12.06 4.84 -3.98
N PRO A 142 13.14 5.46 -3.43
CA PRO A 142 13.09 6.13 -2.12
C PRO A 142 12.25 7.43 -2.12
N ALA A 143 11.79 7.90 -3.27
CA ALA A 143 11.16 9.21 -3.45
C ALA A 143 9.95 9.46 -2.53
N HIS A 144 9.16 8.42 -2.22
CA HIS A 144 8.03 8.55 -1.30
C HIS A 144 8.46 8.92 0.13
N TRP A 145 9.50 8.27 0.64
CA TRP A 145 10.03 8.56 1.98
C TRP A 145 10.76 9.90 2.00
N ASP A 146 11.52 10.23 0.95
CA ASP A 146 12.22 11.52 0.84
C ASP A 146 11.21 12.67 0.84
N GLU A 147 10.13 12.56 0.07
CA GLU A 147 9.04 13.56 0.04
C GLU A 147 8.33 13.65 1.40
N PHE A 148 8.01 12.51 2.02
CA PHE A 148 7.40 12.49 3.35
C PHE A 148 8.27 13.23 4.38
N PHE A 149 9.57 12.92 4.46
CA PHE A 149 10.47 13.58 5.40
C PHE A 149 10.65 15.07 5.09
N ALA A 150 10.69 15.45 3.81
CA ALA A 150 10.76 16.85 3.40
C ALA A 150 9.52 17.65 3.83
N GLN A 151 8.32 17.07 3.67
CA GLN A 151 7.07 17.73 4.03
C GLN A 151 6.78 17.75 5.53
N SER A 152 7.13 16.69 6.25
CA SER A 152 6.79 16.53 7.67
C SER A 152 7.83 17.09 8.61
N GLY A 153 9.11 17.12 8.21
CA GLY A 153 10.24 17.38 9.10
C GLY A 153 10.40 16.30 10.20
N ALA A 154 9.82 15.13 10.01
CA ALA A 154 9.84 14.05 10.98
C ALA A 154 11.26 13.59 11.31
N ASP A 155 11.51 13.28 12.58
CA ASP A 155 12.76 12.64 13.01
C ASP A 155 12.72 11.16 12.62
N ARG A 156 13.75 10.69 11.91
CA ARG A 156 13.88 9.29 11.49
C ARG A 156 13.93 8.33 12.69
N GLU A 157 14.45 8.78 13.83
CA GLU A 157 14.49 7.98 15.07
C GLU A 157 13.10 7.89 15.75
N GLN A 158 12.15 8.74 15.38
CA GLN A 158 10.78 8.75 15.87
C GLN A 158 9.78 8.32 14.79
N HIS A 159 10.23 7.45 13.87
CA HIS A 159 9.45 7.02 12.71
C HIS A 159 9.49 5.50 12.56
N ALA A 160 8.37 4.91 12.11
CA ALA A 160 8.28 3.54 11.63
C ALA A 160 7.48 3.47 10.32
N HIS A 161 7.88 2.57 9.41
CA HIS A 161 7.13 2.27 8.19
C HIS A 161 6.40 0.93 8.33
N VAL A 162 5.10 0.92 7.99
CA VAL A 162 4.19 -0.22 8.15
C VAL A 162 3.66 -0.63 6.78
N ALA A 163 3.94 -1.85 6.33
CA ALA A 163 3.52 -2.30 5.01
C ALA A 163 3.43 -3.82 4.88
N ALA A 164 2.63 -4.28 3.90
CA ALA A 164 2.52 -5.69 3.55
C ALA A 164 3.55 -6.14 2.49
N SER A 165 4.02 -5.23 1.62
CA SER A 165 4.93 -5.58 0.53
C SER A 165 6.39 -5.58 0.98
N LEU A 166 7.05 -6.75 0.88
CA LEU A 166 8.50 -6.83 1.08
C LEU A 166 9.24 -6.04 -0.01
N PHE A 167 8.84 -6.19 -1.27
CA PHE A 167 9.54 -5.61 -2.42
C PHE A 167 9.38 -4.09 -2.51
N HIS A 168 8.15 -3.59 -2.40
CA HIS A 168 7.90 -2.16 -2.59
C HIS A 168 8.22 -1.32 -1.36
N ASP A 169 8.17 -1.91 -0.16
CA ASP A 169 8.15 -1.17 1.09
C ASP A 169 9.24 -1.60 2.08
N ILE A 170 9.19 -2.84 2.57
CA ILE A 170 10.06 -3.26 3.68
C ILE A 170 11.53 -3.25 3.29
N ALA A 171 11.88 -3.81 2.14
CA ALA A 171 13.27 -3.84 1.68
C ALA A 171 13.85 -2.42 1.45
N PRO A 172 13.17 -1.51 0.70
CA PRO A 172 13.68 -0.16 0.53
C PRO A 172 13.68 0.66 1.84
N ALA A 173 12.66 0.55 2.70
CA ALA A 173 12.65 1.24 3.99
C ALA A 173 13.80 0.79 4.90
N SER A 174 14.05 -0.52 4.98
CA SER A 174 15.21 -1.07 5.71
C SER A 174 16.54 -0.59 5.14
N ALA A 175 16.67 -0.52 3.80
CA ALA A 175 17.87 0.02 3.14
C ALA A 175 18.11 1.51 3.43
N LEU A 176 17.04 2.28 3.72
CA LEU A 176 17.11 3.66 4.17
C LEU A 176 17.40 3.80 5.68
N GLY A 177 17.56 2.69 6.40
CA GLY A 177 17.78 2.67 7.85
C GLY A 177 16.54 3.03 8.66
N LEU A 178 15.33 2.87 8.09
CA LEU A 178 14.08 3.14 8.78
C LEU A 178 13.61 1.89 9.53
N ARG A 179 12.94 2.08 10.66
CA ARG A 179 12.27 1.01 11.38
C ARG A 179 11.07 0.50 10.59
N THR A 180 10.88 -0.81 10.56
CA THR A 180 9.87 -1.47 9.72
C THR A 180 8.97 -2.41 10.51
N ILE A 181 7.67 -2.34 10.22
CA ILE A 181 6.67 -3.32 10.66
C ILE A 181 6.08 -3.98 9.42
N TRP A 182 6.34 -5.25 9.25
CA TRP A 182 5.81 -6.01 8.13
C TRP A 182 4.47 -6.66 8.48
N ILE A 183 3.45 -6.38 7.67
CA ILE A 183 2.12 -6.99 7.81
C ILE A 183 2.05 -8.23 6.91
N ASN A 184 2.55 -9.34 7.42
CA ASN A 184 2.65 -10.61 6.70
C ASN A 184 1.33 -11.38 6.71
N ARG A 185 0.36 -10.93 5.93
CA ARG A 185 -0.97 -11.55 5.84
C ARG A 185 -0.94 -12.93 5.18
N LEU A 186 0.01 -13.16 4.26
CA LEU A 186 0.10 -14.36 3.46
C LEU A 186 0.99 -15.46 4.06
N GLY A 187 1.76 -15.14 5.11
CA GLY A 187 2.66 -16.10 5.75
C GLY A 187 3.91 -16.40 4.92
N GLU A 188 4.39 -15.41 4.21
CA GLU A 188 5.62 -15.49 3.39
C GLU A 188 6.88 -15.51 4.26
N GLU A 189 7.99 -15.94 3.68
CA GLU A 189 9.30 -15.84 4.32
C GLU A 189 9.87 -14.43 4.12
N ALA A 190 10.40 -13.83 5.20
CA ALA A 190 10.91 -12.46 5.17
C ALA A 190 12.36 -12.42 4.64
N GLU A 191 12.56 -11.67 3.56
CA GLU A 191 13.91 -11.28 3.08
C GLU A 191 13.82 -9.88 2.44
N PRO A 192 14.41 -8.83 3.05
CA PRO A 192 15.13 -8.81 4.33
C PRO A 192 14.20 -9.02 5.54
N GLN A 193 14.80 -9.32 6.70
CA GLN A 193 14.04 -9.40 7.95
C GLN A 193 13.56 -8.01 8.37
N PRO A 194 12.26 -7.82 8.67
CA PRO A 194 11.74 -6.59 9.26
C PRO A 194 12.14 -6.48 10.74
N ASP A 195 12.01 -5.29 11.33
CA ASP A 195 12.19 -5.15 12.78
C ASP A 195 11.06 -5.84 13.56
N VAL A 196 9.83 -5.77 13.04
CA VAL A 196 8.65 -6.43 13.61
C VAL A 196 7.84 -7.08 12.50
N GLU A 197 7.32 -8.28 12.75
CA GLU A 197 6.36 -8.98 11.89
C GLU A 197 5.02 -9.14 12.60
N LEU A 198 3.93 -8.75 11.93
CA LEU A 198 2.55 -8.96 12.38
C LEU A 198 1.76 -9.69 11.29
N ARG A 199 0.77 -10.50 11.68
CA ARG A 199 -0.13 -11.18 10.73
C ARG A 199 -1.28 -10.30 10.23
N SER A 200 -1.56 -9.20 10.93
CA SER A 200 -2.56 -8.18 10.62
C SER A 200 -2.21 -6.91 11.37
N LEU A 201 -3.01 -5.87 11.26
CA LEU A 201 -2.80 -4.63 12.02
C LEU A 201 -3.21 -4.74 13.50
N ALA A 202 -3.71 -5.90 13.95
CA ALA A 202 -3.98 -6.11 15.37
C ALA A 202 -2.68 -6.04 16.19
N GLY A 203 -2.67 -5.22 17.26
CA GLY A 203 -1.48 -4.97 18.08
C GLY A 203 -0.48 -3.96 17.46
N LEU A 204 -0.89 -3.23 16.44
CA LEU A 204 -0.04 -2.23 15.77
C LEU A 204 0.46 -1.16 16.75
N ALA A 205 -0.42 -0.57 17.56
CA ALA A 205 -0.06 0.53 18.47
C ALA A 205 1.00 0.08 19.49
N GLU A 206 0.84 -1.10 20.07
CA GLU A 206 1.82 -1.70 21.00
C GLU A 206 3.17 -1.94 20.30
N SER A 207 3.15 -2.45 19.07
CA SER A 207 4.36 -2.71 18.28
C SER A 207 5.09 -1.43 17.91
N LEU A 208 4.35 -0.38 17.54
CA LEU A 208 4.90 0.96 17.27
C LEU A 208 5.57 1.55 18.52
N ASP A 209 4.90 1.49 19.69
CA ASP A 209 5.42 2.00 20.95
C ASP A 209 6.68 1.24 21.40
N ALA A 210 6.71 -0.07 21.22
CA ALA A 210 7.88 -0.88 21.57
C ALA A 210 9.08 -0.62 20.64
N LEU A 211 8.82 -0.31 19.37
CA LEU A 211 9.86 -0.12 18.35
C LEU A 211 10.51 1.28 18.40
N VAL A 212 9.79 2.29 18.88
CA VAL A 212 10.20 3.71 18.92
C VAL A 212 10.22 4.25 20.36
N ALA A 213 10.53 3.41 21.34
CA ALA A 213 10.62 3.78 22.75
C ALA A 213 11.86 4.65 23.09
#